data_af53b447815f5aa81d87978b8d0c274a
#
_entry.id   af53b447815f5aa81d87978b8d0c274a
#
_cell.length_a   1.000
_cell.length_b   1.000
_cell.length_c   1.000
_cell.angle_alpha   90.00
_cell.angle_beta   90.00
_cell.angle_gamma   90.00
#
_symmetry.space_group_name_H-M   'P 1'
#
loop_
_entity.id
_entity.type
_entity.pdbx_description
1 polymer ?
#
loop_
_entity_poly.entity_id
_entity_poly.type
_entity_poly.pdbx_seq_one_letter_code
_entity_poly.pdbx_strand_id
1 'polypeptide(L)'
;ANSVDADTHRSVTEEARKIRQEVALLKINPENVERVLNREVESAETDFDDIRSMADNDEIERHERLLVTARRNIREGDFEAARFALDEMQSVRFKIVAKQPEFLVSMFGEIASEDYLAVDQAVHQKLVEQGYGFIDENDMEGLRSVIRGLLNNRVTLEVSGTKIIELAHLLGG
;
A
#
# COMPACT_ATOMS: atom_id res chain seq x y z
N ALA A 1 14.28 -43.88 -13.33
CA ALA A 1 13.09 -43.10 -13.03
C ALA A 1 13.42 -41.61 -12.70
N ASN A 2 14.71 -41.22 -12.54
CA ASN A 2 15.10 -39.87 -12.10
C ASN A 2 15.49 -38.89 -13.22
N SER A 3 15.52 -39.31 -14.49
CA SER A 3 15.94 -38.38 -15.58
C SER A 3 14.82 -37.46 -16.09
N VAL A 4 13.57 -37.93 -16.08
CA VAL A 4 12.42 -37.17 -16.56
C VAL A 4 12.12 -35.98 -15.64
N ASP A 5 12.35 -36.13 -14.34
CA ASP A 5 12.12 -35.08 -13.35
C ASP A 5 13.18 -33.95 -13.45
N ALA A 6 14.43 -34.28 -13.72
CA ALA A 6 15.53 -33.34 -13.87
C ALA A 6 15.38 -32.48 -15.16
N ASP A 7 14.92 -33.05 -16.26
CA ASP A 7 14.69 -32.33 -17.52
C ASP A 7 13.47 -31.43 -17.43
N THR A 8 12.43 -31.85 -16.75
CA THR A 8 11.22 -31.00 -16.49
C THR A 8 11.58 -29.81 -15.60
N HIS A 9 12.37 -30.05 -14.53
CA HIS A 9 12.83 -28.96 -13.65
C HIS A 9 13.71 -27.94 -14.38
N ARG A 10 14.58 -28.41 -15.27
CA ARG A 10 15.45 -27.55 -16.09
C ARG A 10 14.65 -26.71 -17.08
N SER A 11 13.66 -27.32 -17.75
CA SER A 11 12.77 -26.62 -18.68
C SER A 11 11.95 -25.53 -17.99
N VAL A 12 11.35 -25.81 -16.83
CA VAL A 12 10.58 -24.84 -16.04
C VAL A 12 11.47 -23.68 -15.56
N THR A 13 12.71 -23.98 -15.16
CA THR A 13 13.66 -22.95 -14.71
C THR A 13 14.09 -22.03 -15.86
N GLU A 14 14.32 -22.59 -17.04
CA GLU A 14 14.67 -21.81 -18.24
C GLU A 14 13.48 -20.95 -18.71
N GLU A 15 12.28 -21.47 -18.64
CA GLU A 15 11.07 -20.73 -19.01
C GLU A 15 10.78 -19.57 -18.02
N ALA A 16 10.94 -19.83 -16.72
CA ALA A 16 10.85 -18.78 -15.70
C ALA A 16 11.93 -17.69 -15.87
N ARG A 17 13.14 -18.06 -16.32
CA ARG A 17 14.21 -17.12 -16.62
C ARG A 17 13.88 -16.26 -17.86
N LYS A 18 13.33 -16.86 -18.92
CA LYS A 18 12.89 -16.15 -20.14
C LYS A 18 11.80 -15.14 -19.80
N ILE A 19 10.77 -15.56 -19.04
CA ILE A 19 9.69 -14.68 -18.60
C ILE A 19 10.22 -13.49 -17.78
N ARG A 20 11.17 -13.75 -16.85
CA ARG A 20 11.80 -12.66 -16.08
C ARG A 20 12.59 -11.70 -16.97
N GLN A 21 13.29 -12.19 -18.00
CA GLN A 21 14.00 -11.35 -18.95
C GLN A 21 13.04 -10.54 -19.82
N GLU A 22 11.95 -11.12 -20.30
CA GLU A 22 10.92 -10.42 -21.06
C GLU A 22 10.22 -9.35 -20.23
N VAL A 23 9.89 -9.65 -18.98
CA VAL A 23 9.33 -8.68 -18.03
C VAL A 23 10.32 -7.55 -17.74
N ALA A 24 11.62 -7.85 -17.61
CA ALA A 24 12.65 -6.84 -17.42
C ALA A 24 12.80 -5.94 -18.67
N LEU A 25 12.74 -6.52 -19.87
CA LEU A 25 12.78 -5.77 -21.14
C LEU A 25 11.53 -4.89 -21.31
N LEU A 26 10.35 -5.37 -20.91
CA LEU A 26 9.11 -4.58 -20.92
C LEU A 26 9.18 -3.40 -19.95
N LYS A 27 9.85 -3.57 -18.81
CA LYS A 27 10.07 -2.48 -17.84
C LYS A 27 11.06 -1.41 -18.33
N ILE A 28 11.96 -1.79 -19.23
CA ILE A 28 13.01 -0.88 -19.80
C ILE A 28 12.48 -0.12 -21.00
N ASN A 29 11.38 -0.55 -21.64
CA ASN A 29 10.79 0.20 -22.77
C ASN A 29 10.07 1.46 -22.25
N PRO A 30 10.60 2.68 -22.54
CA PRO A 30 10.03 3.94 -22.04
C PRO A 30 8.56 4.12 -22.41
N GLU A 31 8.12 3.74 -23.61
CA GLU A 31 6.72 3.87 -24.05
C GLU A 31 5.77 3.00 -23.22
N ASN A 32 6.21 1.82 -22.80
CA ASN A 32 5.42 0.96 -21.92
C ASN A 32 5.34 1.54 -20.50
N VAL A 33 6.45 2.08 -19.99
CA VAL A 33 6.49 2.73 -18.69
C VAL A 33 5.58 3.95 -18.69
N GLU A 34 5.66 4.81 -19.68
CA GLU A 34 4.82 5.98 -19.85
C GLU A 34 3.32 5.61 -19.86
N ARG A 35 2.95 4.57 -20.64
CA ARG A 35 1.57 4.11 -20.73
C ARG A 35 1.05 3.57 -19.39
N VAL A 36 1.89 2.84 -18.64
CA VAL A 36 1.52 2.32 -17.30
C VAL A 36 1.32 3.48 -16.33
N LEU A 37 2.28 4.41 -16.27
CA LEU A 37 2.20 5.56 -15.37
C LEU A 37 1.00 6.47 -15.68
N ASN A 38 0.68 6.69 -16.96
CA ASN A 38 -0.51 7.46 -17.33
C ASN A 38 -1.80 6.80 -16.82
N ARG A 39 -1.93 5.46 -16.91
CA ARG A 39 -3.07 4.73 -16.35
C ARG A 39 -3.13 4.81 -14.82
N GLU A 40 -1.97 4.73 -14.16
CA GLU A 40 -1.90 4.90 -12.70
C GLU A 40 -2.33 6.31 -12.28
N VAL A 41 -1.97 7.35 -13.03
CA VAL A 41 -2.42 8.73 -12.81
C VAL A 41 -3.92 8.88 -13.01
N GLU A 42 -4.49 8.31 -14.07
CA GLU A 42 -5.94 8.32 -14.33
C GLU A 42 -6.69 7.58 -13.22
N SER A 43 -6.18 6.45 -12.75
CA SER A 43 -6.76 5.71 -11.62
C SER A 43 -6.70 6.53 -10.33
N ALA A 44 -5.54 7.15 -10.02
CA ALA A 44 -5.36 7.95 -8.82
C ALA A 44 -6.29 9.18 -8.80
N GLU A 45 -6.54 9.80 -9.96
CA GLU A 45 -7.50 10.91 -10.10
C GLU A 45 -8.93 10.45 -9.83
N THR A 46 -9.36 9.34 -10.46
CA THR A 46 -10.69 8.75 -10.25
C THR A 46 -10.89 8.34 -8.79
N ASP A 47 -9.92 7.65 -8.21
CA ASP A 47 -9.96 7.22 -6.82
C ASP A 47 -10.02 8.40 -5.83
N PHE A 48 -9.42 9.53 -6.18
CA PHE A 48 -9.49 10.74 -5.35
C PHE A 48 -10.86 11.43 -5.48
N ASP A 49 -11.44 11.46 -6.67
CA ASP A 49 -12.77 12.05 -6.88
C ASP A 49 -13.84 11.35 -6.03
N ASP A 50 -13.72 10.02 -5.82
CA ASP A 50 -14.62 9.25 -4.98
C ASP A 50 -14.59 9.68 -3.50
N ILE A 51 -13.46 10.18 -3.03
CA ILE A 51 -13.25 10.59 -1.63
C ILE A 51 -13.11 12.12 -1.44
N ARG A 52 -13.19 12.89 -2.52
CA ARG A 52 -12.98 14.36 -2.53
C ARG A 52 -13.85 15.10 -1.50
N SER A 53 -15.06 14.61 -1.27
CA SER A 53 -15.97 15.19 -0.28
C SER A 53 -15.54 15.02 1.17
N MET A 54 -14.60 14.10 1.44
CA MET A 54 -14.03 13.83 2.77
C MET A 54 -12.74 14.61 3.02
N ALA A 55 -12.16 15.19 1.97
CA ALA A 55 -10.88 15.91 2.01
C ALA A 55 -11.07 17.35 2.45
N ASP A 56 -10.08 17.89 3.17
CA ASP A 56 -9.99 19.33 3.40
C ASP A 56 -9.34 20.06 2.22
N ASN A 57 -9.38 21.40 2.24
CA ASN A 57 -8.87 22.21 1.14
C ASN A 57 -7.37 22.01 0.88
N ASP A 58 -6.57 21.83 1.94
CA ASP A 58 -5.12 21.64 1.81
C ASP A 58 -4.80 20.30 1.16
N GLU A 59 -5.56 19.27 1.47
CA GLU A 59 -5.45 17.94 0.88
C GLU A 59 -5.85 17.93 -0.59
N ILE A 60 -6.93 18.64 -0.94
CA ILE A 60 -7.36 18.82 -2.33
C ILE A 60 -6.26 19.52 -3.12
N GLU A 61 -5.77 20.67 -2.66
CA GLU A 61 -4.70 21.40 -3.32
C GLU A 61 -3.41 20.59 -3.44
N ARG A 62 -3.06 19.82 -2.40
CA ARG A 62 -1.88 18.95 -2.42
C ARG A 62 -2.02 17.89 -3.49
N HIS A 63 -3.17 17.21 -3.55
CA HIS A 63 -3.44 16.20 -4.56
C HIS A 63 -3.37 16.77 -5.97
N GLU A 64 -3.99 17.93 -6.23
CA GLU A 64 -3.97 18.60 -7.53
C GLU A 64 -2.55 19.01 -7.97
N ARG A 65 -1.72 19.50 -7.05
CA ARG A 65 -0.31 19.80 -7.33
C ARG A 65 0.49 18.55 -7.67
N LEU A 66 0.26 17.44 -6.97
CA LEU A 66 0.92 16.17 -7.24
C LEU A 66 0.50 15.60 -8.59
N LEU A 67 -0.78 15.68 -8.94
CA LEU A 67 -1.32 15.26 -10.23
C LEU A 67 -0.64 16.01 -11.40
N VAL A 68 -0.52 17.35 -11.30
CA VAL A 68 0.18 18.16 -12.29
C VAL A 68 1.66 17.76 -12.38
N THR A 69 2.29 17.52 -11.23
CA THR A 69 3.70 17.11 -11.16
C THR A 69 3.92 15.74 -11.81
N ALA A 70 3.09 14.74 -11.50
CA ALA A 70 3.18 13.41 -12.09
C ALA A 70 3.05 13.47 -13.62
N ARG A 71 2.02 14.16 -14.14
CA ARG A 71 1.79 14.34 -15.59
C ARG A 71 2.95 15.06 -16.29
N ARG A 72 3.55 16.06 -15.65
CA ARG A 72 4.72 16.76 -16.18
C ARG A 72 5.92 15.82 -16.28
N ASN A 73 6.24 15.14 -15.17
CA ASN A 73 7.40 14.25 -15.10
C ASN A 73 7.30 13.08 -16.11
N ILE A 74 6.09 12.53 -16.32
CA ILE A 74 5.85 11.51 -17.36
C ILE A 74 6.20 12.07 -18.75
N ARG A 75 5.74 13.27 -19.09
CA ARG A 75 6.04 13.90 -20.41
C ARG A 75 7.51 14.22 -20.59
N GLU A 76 8.23 14.52 -19.51
CA GLU A 76 9.67 14.80 -19.51
C GLU A 76 10.51 13.52 -19.49
N GLY A 77 9.88 12.33 -19.32
CA GLY A 77 10.56 11.05 -19.22
C GLY A 77 11.23 10.78 -17.88
N ASP A 78 10.95 11.61 -16.87
CA ASP A 78 11.41 11.40 -15.49
C ASP A 78 10.43 10.48 -14.75
N PHE A 79 10.53 9.19 -15.03
CA PHE A 79 9.62 8.18 -14.52
C PHE A 79 9.79 7.91 -13.02
N GLU A 80 10.99 8.16 -12.47
CA GLU A 80 11.21 8.04 -11.01
C GLU A 80 10.49 9.15 -10.26
N ALA A 81 10.62 10.40 -10.71
CA ALA A 81 9.91 11.52 -10.11
C ALA A 81 8.38 11.41 -10.32
N ALA A 82 7.93 10.84 -11.44
CA ALA A 82 6.51 10.56 -11.65
C ALA A 82 5.98 9.52 -10.66
N ARG A 83 6.73 8.44 -10.43
CA ARG A 83 6.38 7.39 -9.45
C ARG A 83 6.31 7.97 -8.04
N PHE A 84 7.29 8.76 -7.65
CA PHE A 84 7.29 9.43 -6.35
C PHE A 84 6.03 10.32 -6.16
N ALA A 85 5.65 11.07 -7.17
CA ALA A 85 4.43 11.89 -7.10
C ALA A 85 3.16 11.04 -6.95
N LEU A 86 3.08 9.89 -7.62
CA LEU A 86 1.98 8.93 -7.48
C LEU A 86 1.93 8.30 -6.07
N ASP A 87 3.06 7.93 -5.51
CA ASP A 87 3.14 7.39 -4.15
C ASP A 87 2.68 8.44 -3.12
N GLU A 88 3.07 9.71 -3.31
CA GLU A 88 2.58 10.82 -2.49
C GLU A 88 1.06 11.05 -2.64
N MET A 89 0.49 10.90 -3.85
CA MET A 89 -0.97 10.96 -4.05
C MET A 89 -1.68 9.83 -3.29
N GLN A 90 -1.16 8.62 -3.31
CA GLN A 90 -1.69 7.51 -2.51
C GLN A 90 -1.61 7.80 -1.00
N SER A 91 -0.53 8.42 -0.54
CA SER A 91 -0.36 8.83 0.86
C SER A 91 -1.41 9.87 1.28
N VAL A 92 -1.69 10.87 0.42
CA VAL A 92 -2.75 11.86 0.66
C VAL A 92 -4.10 11.16 0.76
N ARG A 93 -4.44 10.29 -0.20
CA ARG A 93 -5.68 9.52 -0.20
C ARG A 93 -5.84 8.69 1.08
N PHE A 94 -4.80 7.97 1.47
CA PHE A 94 -4.84 7.17 2.70
C PHE A 94 -5.11 8.03 3.94
N LYS A 95 -4.45 9.19 4.06
CA LYS A 95 -4.67 10.10 5.20
C LYS A 95 -6.12 10.57 5.30
N ILE A 96 -6.75 10.87 4.16
CA ILE A 96 -8.16 11.28 4.10
C ILE A 96 -9.08 10.16 4.59
N VAL A 97 -8.88 8.94 4.06
CA VAL A 97 -9.70 7.78 4.41
C VAL A 97 -9.46 7.36 5.86
N ALA A 98 -8.21 7.44 6.36
CA ALA A 98 -7.86 7.11 7.75
C ALA A 98 -8.44 8.07 8.80
N LYS A 99 -9.00 9.21 8.39
CA LYS A 99 -9.77 10.09 9.29
C LYS A 99 -11.18 9.54 9.56
N GLN A 100 -11.68 8.63 8.71
CA GLN A 100 -13.05 8.12 8.80
C GLN A 100 -13.14 7.02 9.87
N PRO A 101 -14.07 7.14 10.83
CA PRO A 101 -14.25 6.13 11.88
C PRO A 101 -14.50 4.73 11.33
N GLU A 102 -15.35 4.61 10.31
CA GLU A 102 -15.72 3.33 9.70
C GLU A 102 -14.50 2.62 9.10
N PHE A 103 -13.57 3.37 8.50
CA PHE A 103 -12.34 2.81 7.96
C PHE A 103 -11.43 2.30 9.07
N LEU A 104 -11.29 3.04 10.17
CA LEU A 104 -10.48 2.61 11.30
C LEU A 104 -11.03 1.35 11.95
N VAL A 105 -12.35 1.27 12.12
CA VAL A 105 -13.02 0.07 12.66
C VAL A 105 -12.82 -1.13 11.73
N SER A 106 -12.99 -0.95 10.41
CA SER A 106 -12.77 -2.02 9.44
C SER A 106 -11.32 -2.50 9.45
N MET A 107 -10.36 -1.57 9.42
CA MET A 107 -8.93 -1.88 9.46
C MET A 107 -8.54 -2.59 10.76
N PHE A 108 -9.07 -2.15 11.90
CA PHE A 108 -8.88 -2.83 13.17
C PHE A 108 -9.40 -4.27 13.14
N GLY A 109 -10.60 -4.49 12.60
CA GLY A 109 -11.20 -5.82 12.49
C GLY A 109 -10.35 -6.78 11.63
N GLU A 110 -9.83 -6.31 10.51
CA GLU A 110 -8.91 -7.10 9.66
C GLU A 110 -7.64 -7.48 10.43
N ILE A 111 -6.97 -6.48 11.03
CA ILE A 111 -5.71 -6.70 11.75
C ILE A 111 -5.92 -7.60 12.99
N ALA A 112 -7.00 -7.41 13.72
CA ALA A 112 -7.35 -8.21 14.89
C ALA A 112 -7.60 -9.68 14.55
N SER A 113 -8.11 -9.98 13.35
CA SER A 113 -8.38 -11.35 12.91
C SER A 113 -7.14 -12.13 12.49
N GLU A 114 -6.01 -11.46 12.27
CA GLU A 114 -4.76 -12.04 11.79
C GLU A 114 -3.78 -12.33 12.94
N ASP A 115 -4.26 -12.97 14.02
CA ASP A 115 -3.48 -13.33 15.22
C ASP A 115 -2.27 -14.22 14.91
N TYR A 116 -2.36 -15.03 13.84
CA TYR A 116 -1.25 -15.89 13.36
C TYR A 116 -0.02 -15.12 12.87
N LEU A 117 -0.15 -13.81 12.61
CA LEU A 117 0.96 -12.92 12.25
C LEU A 117 1.60 -12.24 13.47
N ALA A 118 1.04 -12.42 14.67
CA ALA A 118 1.56 -11.76 15.85
C ALA A 118 2.90 -12.35 16.31
N VAL A 119 3.85 -11.46 16.64
CA VAL A 119 5.12 -11.84 17.26
C VAL A 119 4.89 -12.32 18.70
N ASP A 120 4.03 -11.61 19.43
CA ASP A 120 3.58 -11.95 20.80
C ASP A 120 2.06 -12.00 20.82
N GLN A 121 1.52 -13.21 21.01
CA GLN A 121 0.08 -13.44 21.01
C GLN A 121 -0.61 -12.86 22.25
N ALA A 122 0.06 -12.80 23.40
CA ALA A 122 -0.52 -12.22 24.61
C ALA A 122 -0.65 -10.69 24.47
N VAL A 123 0.34 -10.05 23.86
CA VAL A 123 0.29 -8.62 23.49
C VAL A 123 -0.81 -8.37 22.46
N HIS A 124 -0.92 -9.24 21.44
CA HIS A 124 -1.97 -9.12 20.42
C HIS A 124 -3.37 -9.17 21.05
N GLN A 125 -3.67 -10.18 21.85
CA GLN A 125 -4.96 -10.33 22.51
C GLN A 125 -5.32 -9.12 23.37
N LYS A 126 -4.37 -8.63 24.17
CA LYS A 126 -4.57 -7.45 24.99
C LYS A 126 -4.89 -6.20 24.15
N LEU A 127 -4.19 -5.99 23.04
CA LEU A 127 -4.45 -4.88 22.14
C LEU A 127 -5.83 -5.01 21.47
N VAL A 128 -6.22 -6.23 21.09
CA VAL A 128 -7.55 -6.48 20.52
C VAL A 128 -8.66 -6.16 21.51
N GLU A 129 -8.54 -6.59 22.80
CA GLU A 129 -9.50 -6.25 23.83
C GLU A 129 -9.60 -4.74 24.05
N GLN A 130 -8.46 -4.03 24.09
CA GLN A 130 -8.44 -2.57 24.19
C GLN A 130 -9.10 -1.90 22.98
N GLY A 131 -8.87 -2.41 21.78
CA GLY A 131 -9.46 -1.86 20.56
C GLY A 131 -10.98 -1.94 20.55
N TYR A 132 -11.55 -3.06 20.96
CA TYR A 132 -13.02 -3.16 21.12
C TYR A 132 -13.55 -2.18 22.15
N GLY A 133 -12.85 -1.98 23.29
CA GLY A 133 -13.24 -0.98 24.28
C GLY A 133 -13.26 0.44 23.69
N PHE A 134 -12.25 0.83 22.91
CA PHE A 134 -12.22 2.14 22.26
C PHE A 134 -13.32 2.31 21.20
N ILE A 135 -13.71 1.24 20.50
CA ILE A 135 -14.85 1.27 19.57
C ILE A 135 -16.14 1.54 20.33
N ASP A 136 -16.38 0.84 21.45
CA ASP A 136 -17.58 1.01 22.29
C ASP A 136 -17.66 2.42 22.90
N GLU A 137 -16.51 3.01 23.24
CA GLU A 137 -16.39 4.37 23.77
C GLU A 137 -16.36 5.45 22.68
N ASN A 138 -16.35 5.06 21.40
CA ASN A 138 -16.16 5.94 20.23
C ASN A 138 -14.85 6.77 20.31
N ASP A 139 -13.81 6.22 20.95
CA ASP A 139 -12.48 6.81 21.03
C ASP A 139 -11.61 6.38 19.82
N MET A 140 -11.69 7.16 18.75
CA MET A 140 -10.94 6.89 17.51
C MET A 140 -9.43 7.13 17.67
N GLU A 141 -8.99 7.96 18.60
CA GLU A 141 -7.56 8.17 18.88
C GLU A 141 -6.96 6.97 19.61
N GLY A 142 -7.68 6.45 20.62
CA GLY A 142 -7.33 5.20 21.28
C GLY A 142 -7.27 4.04 20.29
N LEU A 143 -8.25 3.95 19.38
CA LEU A 143 -8.29 2.92 18.34
C LEU A 143 -7.08 3.02 17.37
N ARG A 144 -6.69 4.22 16.94
CA ARG A 144 -5.47 4.43 16.12
C ARG A 144 -4.22 3.94 16.85
N SER A 145 -4.11 4.23 18.14
CA SER A 145 -2.97 3.80 18.94
C SER A 145 -2.89 2.28 19.04
N VAL A 146 -4.02 1.60 19.19
CA VAL A 146 -4.10 0.13 19.22
C VAL A 146 -3.73 -0.45 17.85
N ILE A 147 -4.27 0.07 16.76
CA ILE A 147 -3.94 -0.38 15.40
C ILE A 147 -2.43 -0.29 15.16
N ARG A 148 -1.79 0.82 15.56
CA ARG A 148 -0.33 0.97 15.49
C ARG A 148 0.39 -0.08 16.34
N GLY A 149 -0.09 -0.35 17.54
CA GLY A 149 0.45 -1.39 18.42
C GLY A 149 0.36 -2.78 17.79
N LEU A 150 -0.77 -3.12 17.20
CA LEU A 150 -0.99 -4.38 16.49
C LEU A 150 -0.06 -4.52 15.28
N LEU A 151 0.08 -3.47 14.46
CA LEU A 151 1.01 -3.46 13.32
C LEU A 151 2.46 -3.65 13.75
N ASN A 152 2.90 -3.02 14.84
CA ASN A 152 4.24 -3.18 15.39
C ASN A 152 4.49 -4.56 16.00
N ASN A 153 3.43 -5.26 16.43
CA ASN A 153 3.50 -6.62 16.96
C ASN A 153 3.39 -7.71 15.87
N ARG A 154 3.53 -7.36 14.59
CA ARG A 154 3.49 -8.32 13.49
C ARG A 154 4.88 -8.79 13.09
N VAL A 155 4.95 -10.07 12.69
CA VAL A 155 6.12 -10.60 11.98
C VAL A 155 6.27 -9.84 10.67
N THR A 156 7.38 -9.13 10.51
CA THR A 156 7.74 -8.53 9.24
C THR A 156 8.18 -9.64 8.30
N LEU A 157 7.26 -10.16 7.51
CA LEU A 157 7.64 -11.00 6.40
C LEU A 157 8.30 -10.07 5.38
N GLU A 158 9.61 -10.19 5.19
CA GLU A 158 10.34 -9.59 4.07
C GLU A 158 9.90 -10.25 2.75
N VAL A 159 8.64 -10.08 2.39
CA VAL A 159 8.15 -10.37 1.05
C VAL A 159 8.05 -9.03 0.33
N SER A 160 9.12 -8.70 -0.39
CA SER A 160 9.19 -7.68 -1.44
C SER A 160 8.28 -6.46 -1.24
N GLY A 161 8.80 -5.41 -0.60
CA GLY A 161 8.38 -4.04 -0.85
C GLY A 161 7.36 -3.46 0.09
N THR A 162 7.85 -2.72 1.06
CA THR A 162 7.46 -1.33 1.40
C THR A 162 6.09 -1.04 2.06
N LYS A 163 5.02 -1.83 1.90
CA LYS A 163 3.68 -1.33 2.26
C LYS A 163 3.29 -1.37 3.75
N ILE A 164 3.86 -2.23 4.58
CA ILE A 164 3.40 -2.38 5.99
C ILE A 164 4.04 -1.33 6.91
N ILE A 165 5.29 -0.93 6.61
CA ILE A 165 5.99 0.09 7.40
C ILE A 165 5.38 1.48 7.15
N GLU A 166 4.91 1.76 5.92
CA GLU A 166 4.25 3.02 5.57
C GLU A 166 2.92 3.22 6.31
N LEU A 167 2.12 2.16 6.50
CA LEU A 167 0.85 2.24 7.23
C LEU A 167 1.05 2.69 8.69
N ALA A 168 2.08 2.19 9.38
CA ALA A 168 2.37 2.58 10.75
C ALA A 168 2.83 4.04 10.85
N HIS A 169 3.57 4.55 9.85
CA HIS A 169 4.01 5.95 9.80
C HIS A 169 2.87 6.92 9.42
N LEU A 170 1.96 6.50 8.54
CA LEU A 170 0.84 7.34 8.11
C LEU A 170 -0.22 7.56 9.20
N LEU A 171 -0.32 6.63 10.16
CA LEU A 171 -1.21 6.76 11.33
C LEU A 171 -0.58 7.60 12.47
N GLY A 172 0.67 8.04 12.32
CA GLY A 172 1.47 8.72 13.36
C GLY A 172 1.77 10.20 13.14
N GLY A 173 1.12 10.83 12.15
CA GLY A 173 1.32 12.25 11.82
C GLY A 173 0.27 13.15 12.43
#